data_685760fff59cdbed69cfd55351f90beb
#
_entry.id   685760fff59cdbed69cfd55351f90beb
#
_cell.length_a   1.000
_cell.length_b   1.000
_cell.length_c   1.000
_cell.angle_alpha   90.00
_cell.angle_beta   90.00
_cell.angle_gamma   90.00
#
_symmetry.space_group_name_H-M   'P 1'
#
loop_
_entity.id
_entity.type
_entity.pdbx_description
1 polymer ?
#
loop_
_entity_poly.entity_id
_entity_poly.type
_entity_poly.pdbx_seq_one_letter_code
_entity_poly.pdbx_strand_id
1 'polypeptide(L)'
;VIPPIIDILVPVWNNPFETRACLAAILAYSPEARLIIVDNGSSRETELMLEEFSEPLGDQGLFIKSERNVGLVAAINLGLARSDSDYAVIVRPHVSVQEGWLNVLVSAAETTGAGIVSPLFSGADAPELPNLAPGCTTMESFTVSFETLLLRAEMRIVAGSFDEHLDGNEWCLKEYVRRVAAHGYRSGITGPLRLHCSAGQQFGSVQRRNEMTQYSRSAYISRWGAPRHYCVYFGKGDNAGSLGNTVAAILDGTRQGHRFTLLLHRHQYADFRKMGWNGLHTGIDLQQLSPLFSLRDIKRKIAALQSVLPDLVAVRGGSCDTFPGGGACISLDELLGSIHAHTTSVAEHHKEALS
;
A
#
# COMPACT_ATOMS: atom_id res chain seq x y z
N VAL A 1 -20.76 -16.44 15.49
CA VAL A 1 -19.84 -15.29 15.37
C VAL A 1 -20.71 -14.11 14.97
N ILE A 2 -20.63 -13.00 15.70
CA ILE A 2 -21.32 -11.75 15.34
C ILE A 2 -20.59 -11.19 14.11
N PRO A 3 -21.30 -10.81 13.04
CA PRO A 3 -20.66 -10.19 11.88
C PRO A 3 -20.01 -8.86 12.28
N PRO A 4 -18.87 -8.50 11.67
CA PRO A 4 -18.21 -7.24 11.98
C PRO A 4 -19.06 -6.04 11.53
N ILE A 5 -19.02 -4.97 12.29
CA ILE A 5 -19.64 -3.70 11.92
C ILE A 5 -18.72 -3.01 10.91
N ILE A 6 -19.30 -2.55 9.80
CA ILE A 6 -18.53 -1.95 8.69
C ILE A 6 -19.12 -0.59 8.31
N ASP A 7 -18.27 0.40 8.22
CA ASP A 7 -18.56 1.69 7.62
C ASP A 7 -17.93 1.79 6.24
N ILE A 8 -18.70 2.24 5.25
CA ILE A 8 -18.20 2.55 3.92
C ILE A 8 -18.18 4.06 3.76
N LEU A 9 -16.98 4.60 3.58
CA LEU A 9 -16.72 6.03 3.44
C LEU A 9 -16.53 6.39 1.97
N VAL A 10 -17.37 7.31 1.46
CA VAL A 10 -17.29 7.82 0.10
C VAL A 10 -17.02 9.32 0.13
N PRO A 11 -15.76 9.76 -0.12
CA PRO A 11 -15.43 11.16 -0.27
C PRO A 11 -15.82 11.63 -1.67
N VAL A 12 -16.73 12.57 -1.77
CA VAL A 12 -17.34 13.08 -3.02
C VAL A 12 -16.85 14.48 -3.32
N TRP A 13 -16.49 14.72 -4.57
CA TRP A 13 -16.32 16.06 -5.12
C TRP A 13 -16.80 16.07 -6.56
N ASN A 14 -17.96 16.72 -6.80
CA ASN A 14 -18.63 16.75 -8.10
C ASN A 14 -19.00 15.36 -8.68
N ASN A 15 -19.18 15.26 -10.00
CA ASN A 15 -19.53 14.02 -10.73
C ASN A 15 -20.79 13.31 -10.20
N PRO A 16 -21.96 13.95 -10.26
CA PRO A 16 -23.18 13.42 -9.66
C PRO A 16 -23.60 12.06 -10.24
N PHE A 17 -23.35 11.81 -11.54
CA PHE A 17 -23.76 10.56 -12.21
C PHE A 17 -22.94 9.36 -11.73
N GLU A 18 -21.61 9.46 -11.78
CA GLU A 18 -20.72 8.38 -11.30
C GLU A 18 -20.90 8.17 -9.81
N THR A 19 -21.03 9.27 -9.04
CA THR A 19 -21.26 9.19 -7.60
C THR A 19 -22.55 8.46 -7.29
N ARG A 20 -23.67 8.80 -7.95
CA ARG A 20 -24.97 8.12 -7.76
C ARG A 20 -24.85 6.62 -8.09
N ALA A 21 -24.18 6.27 -9.20
CA ALA A 21 -23.99 4.89 -9.61
C ALA A 21 -23.16 4.10 -8.58
N CYS A 22 -22.06 4.67 -8.09
CA CYS A 22 -21.22 4.08 -7.07
C CYS A 22 -22.00 3.85 -5.76
N LEU A 23 -22.70 4.87 -5.26
CA LEU A 23 -23.50 4.77 -4.03
C LEU A 23 -24.63 3.74 -4.15
N ALA A 24 -25.32 3.68 -5.30
CA ALA A 24 -26.35 2.68 -5.55
C ALA A 24 -25.78 1.25 -5.58
N ALA A 25 -24.61 1.05 -6.19
CA ALA A 25 -23.94 -0.26 -6.18
C ALA A 25 -23.49 -0.66 -4.77
N ILE A 26 -22.98 0.28 -3.96
CA ILE A 26 -22.63 0.03 -2.56
C ILE A 26 -23.84 -0.46 -1.78
N LEU A 27 -24.96 0.23 -1.87
CA LEU A 27 -26.20 -0.18 -1.15
C LEU A 27 -26.72 -1.52 -1.65
N ALA A 28 -26.65 -1.80 -2.96
CA ALA A 28 -27.11 -3.07 -3.53
C ALA A 28 -26.27 -4.27 -3.07
N TYR A 29 -24.96 -4.10 -2.95
CA TYR A 29 -24.01 -5.20 -2.67
C TYR A 29 -23.49 -5.22 -1.23
N SER A 30 -23.85 -4.24 -0.41
CA SER A 30 -23.43 -4.13 0.99
C SER A 30 -24.50 -3.49 1.87
N PRO A 31 -25.75 -4.03 1.89
CA PRO A 31 -26.87 -3.42 2.59
C PRO A 31 -26.72 -3.42 4.13
N GLU A 32 -25.82 -4.24 4.66
CA GLU A 32 -25.53 -4.34 6.10
C GLU A 32 -24.57 -3.23 6.58
N ALA A 33 -23.82 -2.59 5.67
CA ALA A 33 -22.83 -1.59 6.03
C ALA A 33 -23.47 -0.21 6.19
N ARG A 34 -22.99 0.57 7.15
CA ARG A 34 -23.36 1.99 7.26
C ARG A 34 -22.58 2.79 6.22
N LEU A 35 -23.26 3.70 5.53
CA LEU A 35 -22.67 4.55 4.50
C LEU A 35 -22.36 5.96 5.05
N ILE A 36 -21.09 6.36 4.99
CA ILE A 36 -20.64 7.71 5.35
C ILE A 36 -20.31 8.45 4.07
N ILE A 37 -21.09 9.44 3.71
CA ILE A 37 -20.88 10.29 2.53
C ILE A 37 -20.28 11.61 2.98
N VAL A 38 -19.13 11.97 2.42
CA VAL A 38 -18.48 13.27 2.68
C VAL A 38 -18.51 14.10 1.42
N ASP A 39 -19.39 15.10 1.36
CA ASP A 39 -19.38 16.11 0.32
C ASP A 39 -18.24 17.11 0.58
N ASN A 40 -17.23 17.06 -0.26
CA ASN A 40 -16.02 17.87 -0.15
C ASN A 40 -16.17 19.19 -0.92
N GLY A 41 -17.25 19.91 -0.69
CA GLY A 41 -17.52 21.20 -1.33
C GLY A 41 -17.81 21.08 -2.82
N SER A 42 -18.74 20.22 -3.18
CA SER A 42 -19.19 20.00 -4.56
C SER A 42 -20.05 21.16 -5.10
N SER A 43 -20.34 21.10 -6.39
CA SER A 43 -21.34 21.97 -7.02
C SER A 43 -22.75 21.74 -6.48
N ARG A 44 -23.63 22.73 -6.60
CA ARG A 44 -25.02 22.65 -6.12
C ARG A 44 -25.79 21.46 -6.69
N GLU A 45 -25.51 21.06 -7.93
CA GLU A 45 -26.12 19.88 -8.56
C GLU A 45 -25.76 18.59 -7.81
N THR A 46 -24.48 18.41 -7.53
CA THR A 46 -24.00 17.23 -6.78
C THR A 46 -24.50 17.24 -5.33
N GLU A 47 -24.47 18.40 -4.69
CA GLU A 47 -24.98 18.60 -3.33
C GLU A 47 -26.43 18.16 -3.21
N LEU A 48 -27.31 18.67 -4.10
CA LEU A 48 -28.73 18.30 -4.10
C LEU A 48 -28.94 16.80 -4.35
N MET A 49 -28.18 16.21 -5.25
CA MET A 49 -28.20 14.76 -5.49
C MET A 49 -27.82 13.98 -4.25
N LEU A 50 -26.79 14.42 -3.49
CA LEU A 50 -26.36 13.76 -2.28
C LEU A 50 -27.35 13.90 -1.12
N GLU A 51 -27.96 15.09 -0.96
CA GLU A 51 -29.04 15.33 0.00
C GLU A 51 -30.23 14.40 -0.28
N GLU A 52 -30.72 14.36 -1.53
CA GLU A 52 -31.81 13.46 -1.96
C GLU A 52 -31.46 11.97 -1.74
N PHE A 53 -30.21 11.57 -2.03
CA PHE A 53 -29.76 10.20 -1.91
C PHE A 53 -29.62 9.77 -0.44
N SER A 54 -29.17 10.66 0.44
CA SER A 54 -28.90 10.33 1.85
C SER A 54 -30.17 10.37 2.72
N GLU A 55 -31.19 11.13 2.35
CA GLU A 55 -32.43 11.27 3.14
C GLU A 55 -33.08 9.92 3.49
N PRO A 56 -33.27 8.96 2.56
CA PRO A 56 -33.92 7.68 2.88
C PRO A 56 -33.04 6.70 3.66
N LEU A 57 -31.75 6.97 3.85
CA LEU A 57 -30.84 6.04 4.54
C LEU A 57 -31.05 6.04 6.06
N GLY A 58 -31.60 7.11 6.65
CA GLY A 58 -31.83 7.20 8.10
C GLY A 58 -30.55 6.89 8.88
N ASP A 59 -30.64 5.98 9.86
CA ASP A 59 -29.51 5.59 10.70
C ASP A 59 -28.41 4.78 9.98
N GLN A 60 -28.70 4.27 8.77
CA GLN A 60 -27.72 3.58 7.92
C GLN A 60 -26.88 4.54 7.10
N GLY A 61 -27.16 5.83 7.13
CA GLY A 61 -26.42 6.85 6.39
C GLY A 61 -25.97 7.99 7.28
N LEU A 62 -24.76 8.48 7.01
CA LEU A 62 -24.27 9.73 7.57
C LEU A 62 -23.81 10.64 6.43
N PHE A 63 -24.40 11.80 6.31
CA PHE A 63 -24.02 12.81 5.34
C PHE A 63 -23.25 13.95 6.04
N ILE A 64 -22.01 14.17 5.60
CA ILE A 64 -21.12 15.22 6.10
C ILE A 64 -20.86 16.19 4.95
N LYS A 65 -21.07 17.48 5.17
CA LYS A 65 -20.88 18.50 4.16
C LYS A 65 -19.76 19.46 4.56
N SER A 66 -18.85 19.71 3.64
CA SER A 66 -17.85 20.77 3.73
C SER A 66 -18.26 21.95 2.87
N GLU A 67 -18.05 23.19 3.36
CA GLU A 67 -18.38 24.41 2.62
C GLU A 67 -17.51 24.61 1.38
N ARG A 68 -16.33 24.00 1.35
CA ARG A 68 -15.34 24.09 0.27
C ARG A 68 -14.53 22.79 0.15
N ASN A 69 -13.89 22.62 -0.99
CA ASN A 69 -12.95 21.51 -1.17
C ASN A 69 -11.72 21.70 -0.27
N VAL A 70 -11.57 20.80 0.70
CA VAL A 70 -10.48 20.79 1.69
C VAL A 70 -9.34 19.83 1.32
N GLY A 71 -9.44 19.14 0.18
CA GLY A 71 -8.52 18.09 -0.24
C GLY A 71 -9.08 16.68 0.03
N LEU A 72 -8.52 15.69 -0.65
CA LEU A 72 -8.98 14.30 -0.53
C LEU A 72 -8.70 13.73 0.85
N VAL A 73 -7.49 13.92 1.35
CA VAL A 73 -7.04 13.35 2.62
C VAL A 73 -7.83 13.92 3.79
N ALA A 74 -8.07 15.25 3.81
CA ALA A 74 -8.89 15.89 4.81
C ALA A 74 -10.34 15.41 4.78
N ALA A 75 -10.93 15.24 3.59
CA ALA A 75 -12.28 14.69 3.45
C ALA A 75 -12.37 13.25 3.97
N ILE A 76 -11.36 12.43 3.70
CA ILE A 76 -11.27 11.06 4.24
C ILE A 76 -11.17 11.10 5.78
N ASN A 77 -10.32 11.94 6.35
CA ASN A 77 -10.18 12.09 7.80
C ASN A 77 -11.49 12.54 8.46
N LEU A 78 -12.23 13.47 7.85
CA LEU A 78 -13.55 13.90 8.36
C LEU A 78 -14.53 12.73 8.45
N GLY A 79 -14.57 11.86 7.47
CA GLY A 79 -15.42 10.68 7.50
C GLY A 79 -14.94 9.63 8.49
N LEU A 80 -13.64 9.33 8.52
CA LEU A 80 -13.05 8.36 9.46
C LEU A 80 -13.22 8.77 10.92
N ALA A 81 -13.22 10.08 11.22
CA ALA A 81 -13.49 10.59 12.57
C ALA A 81 -14.93 10.31 13.08
N ARG A 82 -15.85 9.90 12.20
CA ARG A 82 -17.22 9.53 12.49
C ARG A 82 -17.46 8.01 12.43
N SER A 83 -16.41 7.25 12.14
CA SER A 83 -16.47 5.79 12.06
C SER A 83 -16.03 5.18 13.39
N ASP A 84 -16.94 4.43 14.01
CA ASP A 84 -16.74 3.63 15.22
C ASP A 84 -16.84 2.11 14.97
N SER A 85 -16.85 1.71 13.69
CA SER A 85 -16.94 0.34 13.20
C SER A 85 -15.64 -0.46 13.34
N ASP A 86 -15.75 -1.80 13.29
CA ASP A 86 -14.61 -2.72 13.27
C ASP A 86 -13.73 -2.52 12.02
N TYR A 87 -14.37 -2.20 10.89
CA TYR A 87 -13.72 -1.89 9.63
C TYR A 87 -14.31 -0.63 9.00
N ALA A 88 -13.44 0.29 8.58
CA ALA A 88 -13.82 1.38 7.69
C ALA A 88 -13.28 1.09 6.29
N VAL A 89 -14.12 1.23 5.26
CA VAL A 89 -13.74 1.00 3.87
C VAL A 89 -13.92 2.27 3.07
N ILE A 90 -12.83 2.85 2.61
CA ILE A 90 -12.85 4.00 1.70
C ILE A 90 -13.16 3.49 0.31
N VAL A 91 -14.08 4.16 -0.40
CA VAL A 91 -14.39 3.88 -1.81
C VAL A 91 -14.50 5.22 -2.55
N ARG A 92 -13.73 5.37 -3.64
CA ARG A 92 -13.82 6.57 -4.50
C ARG A 92 -15.04 6.50 -5.41
N PRO A 93 -15.71 7.63 -5.71
CA PRO A 93 -16.97 7.66 -6.48
C PRO A 93 -16.91 7.05 -7.89
N HIS A 94 -15.73 6.99 -8.50
CA HIS A 94 -15.53 6.40 -9.83
C HIS A 94 -15.14 4.91 -9.81
N VAL A 95 -15.21 4.27 -8.64
CA VAL A 95 -14.99 2.83 -8.49
C VAL A 95 -16.33 2.09 -8.54
N SER A 96 -16.40 1.07 -9.37
CA SER A 96 -17.54 0.17 -9.46
C SER A 96 -17.34 -1.04 -8.57
N VAL A 97 -18.14 -1.16 -7.52
CA VAL A 97 -18.15 -2.35 -6.65
C VAL A 97 -19.08 -3.42 -7.23
N GLN A 98 -18.86 -4.68 -6.85
CA GLN A 98 -19.58 -5.85 -7.35
C GLN A 98 -20.01 -6.77 -6.19
N GLU A 99 -20.88 -7.72 -6.47
CA GLU A 99 -21.32 -8.69 -5.46
C GLU A 99 -20.14 -9.37 -4.73
N GLY A 100 -20.23 -9.46 -3.41
CA GLY A 100 -19.23 -10.11 -2.56
C GLY A 100 -17.92 -9.34 -2.36
N TRP A 101 -17.76 -8.16 -2.94
CA TRP A 101 -16.52 -7.38 -2.87
C TRP A 101 -16.05 -7.11 -1.43
N LEU A 102 -16.98 -6.75 -0.55
CA LEU A 102 -16.71 -6.40 0.84
C LEU A 102 -16.25 -7.62 1.64
N ASN A 103 -16.89 -8.77 1.42
CA ASN A 103 -16.52 -10.03 2.06
C ASN A 103 -15.09 -10.49 1.68
N VAL A 104 -14.66 -10.26 0.44
CA VAL A 104 -13.29 -10.58 0.01
C VAL A 104 -12.27 -9.72 0.76
N LEU A 105 -12.53 -8.42 0.93
CA LEU A 105 -11.64 -7.52 1.67
C LEU A 105 -11.56 -7.89 3.15
N VAL A 106 -12.69 -8.13 3.80
CA VAL A 106 -12.75 -8.52 5.22
C VAL A 106 -12.07 -9.87 5.44
N SER A 107 -12.37 -10.87 4.60
CA SER A 107 -11.73 -12.19 4.68
C SER A 107 -10.21 -12.11 4.49
N ALA A 108 -9.73 -11.26 3.59
CA ALA A 108 -8.30 -11.03 3.41
C ALA A 108 -7.67 -10.40 4.68
N ALA A 109 -8.33 -9.41 5.28
CA ALA A 109 -7.87 -8.78 6.53
C ALA A 109 -7.83 -9.77 7.69
N GLU A 110 -8.86 -10.59 7.86
CA GLU A 110 -8.95 -11.59 8.92
C GLU A 110 -7.93 -12.72 8.77
N THR A 111 -7.82 -13.28 7.55
CA THR A 111 -6.92 -14.41 7.28
C THR A 111 -5.45 -14.03 7.43
N THR A 112 -5.07 -12.81 7.06
CA THR A 112 -3.68 -12.35 7.10
C THR A 112 -3.32 -11.55 8.36
N GLY A 113 -4.33 -11.12 9.13
CA GLY A 113 -4.14 -10.18 10.23
C GLY A 113 -3.75 -8.76 9.75
N ALA A 114 -4.00 -8.43 8.48
CA ALA A 114 -3.66 -7.13 7.93
C ALA A 114 -4.55 -6.02 8.52
N GLY A 115 -3.94 -4.88 8.86
CA GLY A 115 -4.64 -3.68 9.27
C GLY A 115 -5.16 -2.86 8.09
N ILE A 116 -4.53 -3.01 6.91
CA ILE A 116 -4.89 -2.34 5.66
C ILE A 116 -4.99 -3.38 4.54
N VAL A 117 -6.08 -3.35 3.77
CA VAL A 117 -6.24 -4.19 2.57
C VAL A 117 -6.75 -3.36 1.40
N SER A 118 -6.10 -3.50 0.25
CA SER A 118 -6.54 -2.94 -1.04
C SER A 118 -6.82 -4.06 -2.03
N PRO A 119 -7.89 -3.97 -2.86
CA PRO A 119 -8.08 -4.88 -3.97
C PRO A 119 -7.12 -4.53 -5.13
N LEU A 120 -7.14 -5.32 -6.19
CA LEU A 120 -6.58 -4.94 -7.48
C LEU A 120 -7.60 -4.12 -8.27
N PHE A 121 -7.10 -3.36 -9.25
CA PHE A 121 -7.94 -2.49 -10.08
C PHE A 121 -7.76 -2.78 -11.57
N SER A 122 -8.73 -2.32 -12.37
CA SER A 122 -8.73 -2.30 -13.83
C SER A 122 -9.43 -1.03 -14.33
N GLY A 123 -9.17 -0.65 -15.55
CA GLY A 123 -9.76 0.57 -16.15
C GLY A 123 -8.69 1.57 -16.56
N ALA A 124 -9.11 2.70 -17.13
CA ALA A 124 -8.21 3.69 -17.71
C ALA A 124 -7.36 4.41 -16.66
N ASP A 125 -7.95 4.72 -15.51
CA ASP A 125 -7.30 5.44 -14.39
C ASP A 125 -7.00 4.50 -13.21
N ALA A 126 -6.94 3.18 -13.47
CA ALA A 126 -6.60 2.21 -12.43
C ALA A 126 -5.18 2.47 -11.87
N PRO A 127 -5.01 2.49 -10.55
CA PRO A 127 -3.69 2.65 -9.96
C PRO A 127 -2.78 1.46 -10.29
N GLU A 128 -1.51 1.75 -10.55
CA GLU A 128 -0.50 0.73 -10.77
C GLU A 128 -0.11 0.07 -9.45
N LEU A 129 -0.76 -1.02 -9.12
CA LEU A 129 -0.40 -1.85 -7.97
C LEU A 129 0.53 -3.00 -8.37
N PRO A 130 1.41 -3.45 -7.45
CA PRO A 130 2.28 -4.59 -7.70
C PRO A 130 1.49 -5.86 -8.01
N ASN A 131 2.02 -6.70 -8.90
CA ASN A 131 1.46 -8.02 -9.15
C ASN A 131 1.73 -8.96 -7.97
N LEU A 132 0.78 -9.85 -7.70
CA LEU A 132 0.96 -10.92 -6.74
C LEU A 132 1.81 -12.04 -7.35
N ALA A 133 2.57 -12.71 -6.51
CA ALA A 133 3.28 -13.92 -6.95
C ALA A 133 2.29 -15.02 -7.35
N PRO A 134 2.63 -15.86 -8.35
CA PRO A 134 1.77 -16.95 -8.80
C PRO A 134 1.34 -17.86 -7.65
N GLY A 135 0.03 -18.07 -7.54
CA GLY A 135 -0.58 -18.91 -6.50
C GLY A 135 -0.89 -18.18 -5.17
N CYS A 136 -0.52 -16.91 -5.03
CA CYS A 136 -0.90 -16.12 -3.86
C CYS A 136 -2.24 -15.42 -4.10
N THR A 137 -3.13 -15.53 -3.13
CA THR A 137 -4.42 -14.80 -3.12
C THR A 137 -4.30 -13.43 -2.48
N THR A 138 -3.43 -13.31 -1.48
CA THR A 138 -3.14 -12.06 -0.78
C THR A 138 -1.65 -11.99 -0.49
N MET A 139 -1.06 -10.82 -0.67
CA MET A 139 0.35 -10.56 -0.34
C MET A 139 0.51 -9.29 0.44
N GLU A 140 1.47 -9.28 1.37
CA GLU A 140 1.88 -8.04 2.02
C GLU A 140 2.44 -7.06 0.99
N SER A 141 2.06 -5.77 1.10
CA SER A 141 2.45 -4.73 0.14
C SER A 141 2.61 -3.38 0.82
N PHE A 142 3.68 -2.69 0.48
CA PHE A 142 3.87 -1.28 0.84
C PHE A 142 3.00 -0.33 0.02
N THR A 143 2.59 -0.75 -1.18
CA THR A 143 1.78 0.05 -2.09
C THR A 143 0.34 -0.41 -2.03
N VAL A 144 -0.55 0.47 -1.64
CA VAL A 144 -2.01 0.32 -1.59
C VAL A 144 -2.66 1.54 -2.23
N SER A 145 -3.97 1.57 -2.40
CA SER A 145 -4.66 2.67 -3.09
C SER A 145 -5.88 3.19 -2.34
N PHE A 146 -6.09 4.50 -2.37
CA PHE A 146 -7.32 5.16 -1.90
C PHE A 146 -8.55 4.86 -2.76
N GLU A 147 -8.38 4.28 -3.96
CA GLU A 147 -9.52 3.94 -4.81
C GLU A 147 -10.48 3.00 -4.09
N THR A 148 -9.94 2.00 -3.39
CA THR A 148 -10.67 1.23 -2.37
C THR A 148 -9.66 0.73 -1.34
N LEU A 149 -9.93 1.04 -0.07
CA LEU A 149 -9.01 0.74 1.02
C LEU A 149 -9.78 0.36 2.29
N LEU A 150 -9.62 -0.88 2.74
CA LEU A 150 -10.13 -1.34 4.02
C LEU A 150 -9.13 -1.02 5.13
N LEU A 151 -9.62 -0.48 6.25
CA LEU A 151 -8.87 -0.11 7.44
C LEU A 151 -9.48 -0.76 8.69
N ARG A 152 -8.70 -1.50 9.45
CA ARG A 152 -9.11 -2.12 10.72
C ARG A 152 -9.16 -1.06 11.84
N ALA A 153 -10.16 -1.11 12.72
CA ALA A 153 -10.34 -0.14 13.80
C ALA A 153 -9.14 -0.05 14.76
N GLU A 154 -8.69 -1.19 15.27
CA GLU A 154 -7.56 -1.26 16.20
C GLU A 154 -6.31 -0.55 15.64
N MET A 155 -6.02 -0.78 14.37
CA MET A 155 -4.91 -0.14 13.67
C MET A 155 -5.14 1.37 13.53
N ARG A 156 -6.38 1.82 13.18
CA ARG A 156 -6.71 3.25 13.06
C ARG A 156 -6.53 3.99 14.38
N ILE A 157 -6.93 3.38 15.49
CA ILE A 157 -6.78 3.98 16.84
C ILE A 157 -5.30 4.24 17.15
N VAL A 158 -4.43 3.28 16.85
CA VAL A 158 -2.99 3.39 17.15
C VAL A 158 -2.26 4.28 16.16
N ALA A 159 -2.56 4.15 14.88
CA ALA A 159 -1.90 4.92 13.82
C ALA A 159 -2.39 6.38 13.71
N GLY A 160 -3.62 6.66 14.18
CA GLY A 160 -4.24 7.98 14.04
C GLY A 160 -4.70 8.29 12.62
N SER A 161 -4.94 9.58 12.33
CA SER A 161 -5.41 10.08 11.05
C SER A 161 -4.31 10.07 9.97
N PHE A 162 -4.71 10.16 8.71
CA PHE A 162 -3.80 10.43 7.60
C PHE A 162 -3.19 11.84 7.72
N ASP A 163 -1.94 12.00 7.27
CA ASP A 163 -1.27 13.30 7.27
C ASP A 163 -1.76 14.18 6.11
N GLU A 164 -2.58 15.18 6.42
CA GLU A 164 -3.21 16.08 5.44
C GLU A 164 -2.19 16.96 4.70
N HIS A 165 -0.99 17.15 5.24
CA HIS A 165 0.08 17.88 4.56
C HIS A 165 0.70 17.08 3.40
N LEU A 166 0.44 15.77 3.35
CA LEU A 166 0.91 14.87 2.29
C LEU A 166 -0.17 14.55 1.25
N ASP A 167 -1.14 15.42 1.01
CA ASP A 167 -2.26 15.24 0.05
C ASP A 167 -1.82 15.15 -1.43
N GLY A 168 -0.54 14.97 -1.68
CA GLY A 168 0.04 14.60 -2.97
C GLY A 168 -0.16 13.14 -3.30
N ASN A 169 -1.41 12.67 -3.27
CA ASN A 169 -1.86 11.35 -3.70
C ASN A 169 -1.18 10.18 -2.95
N GLU A 170 -0.30 9.43 -3.61
CA GLU A 170 0.31 8.21 -3.07
C GLU A 170 1.25 8.42 -1.86
N TRP A 171 1.80 9.63 -1.66
CA TRP A 171 2.76 9.89 -0.59
C TRP A 171 2.13 9.85 0.79
N CYS A 172 0.89 10.29 0.93
CA CYS A 172 0.12 10.15 2.16
C CYS A 172 -0.07 8.66 2.52
N LEU A 173 -0.42 7.83 1.54
CA LEU A 173 -0.57 6.38 1.77
C LEU A 173 0.76 5.71 2.13
N LYS A 174 1.85 6.06 1.46
CA LYS A 174 3.20 5.54 1.79
C LYS A 174 3.60 5.90 3.21
N GLU A 175 3.31 7.14 3.64
CA GLU A 175 3.53 7.58 5.01
C GLU A 175 2.71 6.74 5.99
N TYR A 176 1.42 6.61 5.73
CA TYR A 176 0.50 5.90 6.61
C TYR A 176 0.85 4.42 6.74
N VAL A 177 1.11 3.73 5.62
CA VAL A 177 1.54 2.32 5.61
C VAL A 177 2.82 2.13 6.42
N ARG A 178 3.79 3.04 6.30
CA ARG A 178 5.04 2.96 7.06
C ARG A 178 4.82 3.18 8.56
N ARG A 179 3.97 4.13 8.93
CA ARG A 179 3.58 4.40 10.31
C ARG A 179 2.84 3.20 10.92
N VAL A 180 1.92 2.62 10.18
CA VAL A 180 1.17 1.40 10.54
C VAL A 180 2.12 0.22 10.76
N ALA A 181 3.11 0.04 9.88
CA ALA A 181 4.12 -1.01 10.02
C ALA A 181 4.99 -0.83 11.27
N ALA A 182 5.33 0.41 11.64
CA ALA A 182 6.06 0.71 12.88
C ALA A 182 5.29 0.31 14.16
N HIS A 183 3.96 0.26 14.07
CA HIS A 183 3.08 -0.25 15.14
C HIS A 183 2.81 -1.76 15.06
N GLY A 184 3.51 -2.49 14.18
CA GLY A 184 3.38 -3.94 14.06
C GLY A 184 2.23 -4.43 13.19
N TYR A 185 1.46 -3.54 12.57
CA TYR A 185 0.40 -3.90 11.64
C TYR A 185 0.95 -4.06 10.23
N ARG A 186 0.21 -4.79 9.39
CA ARG A 186 0.57 -5.07 8.00
C ARG A 186 -0.43 -4.45 7.04
N SER A 187 0.04 -4.13 5.85
CA SER A 187 -0.79 -3.74 4.71
C SER A 187 -0.66 -4.77 3.59
N GLY A 188 -1.72 -5.00 2.84
CA GLY A 188 -1.72 -6.02 1.80
C GLY A 188 -2.62 -5.71 0.61
N ILE A 189 -2.42 -6.48 -0.43
CA ILE A 189 -3.23 -6.51 -1.65
C ILE A 189 -3.89 -7.88 -1.77
N THR A 190 -5.20 -7.88 -2.06
CA THR A 190 -5.95 -9.12 -2.35
C THR A 190 -6.22 -9.25 -3.85
N GLY A 191 -5.83 -10.40 -4.44
CA GLY A 191 -5.93 -10.69 -5.87
C GLY A 191 -7.30 -11.20 -6.34
N PRO A 192 -8.08 -11.93 -5.52
CA PRO A 192 -9.42 -12.41 -5.91
C PRO A 192 -10.42 -11.30 -6.23
N LEU A 193 -10.18 -10.09 -5.72
CA LEU A 193 -11.01 -8.93 -6.00
C LEU A 193 -10.29 -7.98 -6.95
N ARG A 194 -10.96 -7.68 -8.09
CA ARG A 194 -10.52 -6.66 -9.04
C ARG A 194 -11.69 -5.73 -9.33
N LEU A 195 -11.57 -4.47 -8.89
CA LEU A 195 -12.59 -3.45 -9.09
C LEU A 195 -12.28 -2.63 -10.33
N HIS A 196 -13.32 -2.10 -10.97
CA HIS A 196 -13.16 -1.26 -12.15
C HIS A 196 -13.16 0.22 -11.73
N CYS A 197 -12.16 0.96 -12.20
CA CYS A 197 -12.07 2.41 -12.07
C CYS A 197 -12.40 3.04 -13.42
N SER A 198 -13.47 3.83 -13.47
CA SER A 198 -13.71 4.74 -14.59
C SER A 198 -12.76 5.94 -14.49
N ALA A 199 -12.74 6.78 -15.55
CA ALA A 199 -11.93 7.99 -15.52
C ALA A 199 -12.40 8.93 -14.39
N GLY A 200 -11.53 9.14 -13.40
CA GLY A 200 -11.83 9.99 -12.24
C GLY A 200 -11.62 11.47 -12.54
N GLN A 201 -12.44 12.34 -11.93
CA GLN A 201 -12.21 13.78 -12.00
C GLN A 201 -11.02 14.17 -11.14
N GLN A 202 -10.08 14.89 -11.74
CA GLN A 202 -8.88 15.37 -11.06
C GLN A 202 -9.02 16.85 -10.67
N PHE A 203 -8.78 17.14 -9.39
CA PHE A 203 -8.82 18.51 -8.88
C PHE A 203 -7.56 19.31 -9.22
N GLY A 204 -7.75 20.57 -9.64
CA GLY A 204 -6.67 21.52 -9.90
C GLY A 204 -5.93 21.32 -11.23
N SER A 205 -5.04 22.25 -11.55
CA SER A 205 -4.21 22.15 -12.75
C SER A 205 -3.16 21.06 -12.62
N VAL A 206 -2.66 20.54 -13.75
CA VAL A 206 -1.55 19.58 -13.79
C VAL A 206 -0.33 20.10 -13.03
N GLN A 207 -0.02 21.40 -13.21
CA GLN A 207 1.10 22.03 -12.51
C GLN A 207 0.92 21.96 -10.99
N ARG A 208 -0.25 22.36 -10.46
CA ARG A 208 -0.53 22.33 -9.03
C ARG A 208 -0.43 20.91 -8.44
N ARG A 209 -0.95 19.91 -9.15
CA ARG A 209 -0.83 18.51 -8.73
C ARG A 209 0.63 18.05 -8.68
N ASN A 210 1.43 18.43 -9.67
CA ASN A 210 2.86 18.12 -9.70
C ASN A 210 3.61 18.78 -8.53
N GLU A 211 3.33 20.05 -8.25
CA GLU A 211 3.90 20.80 -7.11
C GLU A 211 3.55 20.13 -5.79
N MET A 212 2.29 19.75 -5.57
CA MET A 212 1.83 19.03 -4.39
C MET A 212 2.52 17.67 -4.25
N THR A 213 2.64 16.93 -5.34
CA THR A 213 3.31 15.61 -5.36
C THR A 213 4.79 15.74 -5.01
N GLN A 214 5.48 16.76 -5.54
CA GLN A 214 6.89 17.02 -5.22
C GLN A 214 7.08 17.46 -3.77
N TYR A 215 6.20 18.31 -3.26
CA TYR A 215 6.20 18.72 -1.86
C TYR A 215 6.03 17.52 -0.94
N SER A 216 4.98 16.71 -1.17
CA SER A 216 4.69 15.52 -0.36
C SER A 216 5.82 14.50 -0.40
N ARG A 217 6.43 14.30 -1.60
CA ARG A 217 7.62 13.47 -1.76
C ARG A 217 8.80 13.98 -0.91
N SER A 218 9.08 15.27 -0.98
CA SER A 218 10.20 15.88 -0.24
C SER A 218 9.99 15.78 1.28
N ALA A 219 8.77 16.05 1.75
CA ALA A 219 8.39 15.93 3.15
C ALA A 219 8.50 14.47 3.64
N TYR A 220 8.02 13.51 2.84
CA TYR A 220 8.18 12.09 3.13
C TYR A 220 9.65 11.68 3.24
N ILE A 221 10.48 12.08 2.25
CA ILE A 221 11.91 11.72 2.23
C ILE A 221 12.65 12.36 3.40
N SER A 222 12.33 13.61 3.76
CA SER A 222 12.92 14.28 4.92
C SER A 222 12.63 13.55 6.24
N ARG A 223 11.42 13.01 6.38
CA ARG A 223 10.98 12.31 7.61
C ARG A 223 11.46 10.84 7.66
N TRP A 224 11.41 10.15 6.54
CA TRP A 224 11.54 8.69 6.50
C TRP A 224 12.76 8.17 5.73
N GLY A 225 13.48 9.06 5.04
CA GLY A 225 14.51 8.68 4.07
C GLY A 225 13.94 8.25 2.72
N ALA A 226 14.80 8.24 1.70
CA ALA A 226 14.41 7.85 0.36
C ALA A 226 14.23 6.32 0.25
N PRO A 227 13.12 5.82 -0.32
CA PRO A 227 13.00 4.41 -0.68
C PRO A 227 14.13 4.01 -1.65
N ARG A 228 14.72 2.84 -1.43
CA ARG A 228 15.84 2.32 -2.25
C ARG A 228 15.49 0.96 -2.84
N HIS A 229 16.13 0.63 -3.94
CA HIS A 229 16.09 -0.70 -4.52
C HIS A 229 17.43 -1.39 -4.30
N TYR A 230 17.40 -2.54 -3.63
CA TYR A 230 18.57 -3.36 -3.34
C TYR A 230 18.61 -4.58 -4.25
N CYS A 231 19.76 -4.87 -4.85
CA CYS A 231 20.00 -6.11 -5.57
C CYS A 231 20.94 -6.97 -4.73
N VAL A 232 20.39 -8.01 -4.10
CA VAL A 232 21.13 -8.88 -3.18
C VAL A 232 21.55 -10.15 -3.91
N TYR A 233 22.84 -10.44 -3.90
CA TYR A 233 23.40 -11.69 -4.38
C TYR A 233 23.84 -12.56 -3.19
N PHE A 234 23.23 -13.71 -3.03
CA PHE A 234 23.68 -14.73 -2.09
C PHE A 234 24.68 -15.66 -2.77
N GLY A 235 25.84 -15.88 -2.16
CA GLY A 235 26.86 -16.81 -2.64
C GLY A 235 26.33 -18.25 -2.70
N LYS A 236 27.02 -19.10 -3.47
CA LYS A 236 26.64 -20.52 -3.63
C LYS A 236 26.59 -21.30 -2.31
N GLY A 237 27.35 -20.87 -1.31
CA GLY A 237 27.45 -21.54 -0.01
C GLY A 237 26.28 -21.23 0.94
N ASP A 238 25.54 -20.14 0.68
CA ASP A 238 24.42 -19.77 1.53
C ASP A 238 23.21 -20.69 1.26
N ASN A 239 22.60 -21.18 2.33
CA ASN A 239 21.39 -22.01 2.23
C ASN A 239 20.20 -21.32 2.90
N ALA A 240 18.98 -21.70 2.51
CA ALA A 240 17.76 -21.08 3.03
C ALA A 240 17.63 -21.20 4.56
N GLY A 241 18.14 -22.27 5.16
CA GLY A 241 18.10 -22.46 6.61
C GLY A 241 18.92 -21.42 7.39
N SER A 242 20.03 -20.95 6.82
CA SER A 242 20.87 -19.90 7.43
C SER A 242 20.36 -18.47 7.14
N LEU A 243 19.44 -18.30 6.17
CA LEU A 243 19.00 -16.99 5.70
C LEU A 243 17.69 -16.49 6.36
N GLY A 244 17.12 -17.23 7.34
CA GLY A 244 15.85 -16.86 7.95
C GLY A 244 15.83 -15.45 8.56
N ASN A 245 16.87 -15.11 9.34
CA ASN A 245 17.00 -13.76 9.91
C ASN A 245 17.21 -12.68 8.84
N THR A 246 17.95 -13.01 7.78
CA THR A 246 18.16 -12.11 6.65
C THR A 246 16.85 -11.83 5.91
N VAL A 247 16.04 -12.86 5.67
CA VAL A 247 14.73 -12.70 5.02
C VAL A 247 13.79 -11.89 5.90
N ALA A 248 13.78 -12.09 7.21
CA ALA A 248 13.01 -11.28 8.15
C ALA A 248 13.40 -9.78 8.07
N ALA A 249 14.69 -9.48 8.07
CA ALA A 249 15.16 -8.11 7.96
C ALA A 249 14.89 -7.50 6.56
N ILE A 250 14.99 -8.27 5.48
CA ILE A 250 14.57 -7.85 4.14
C ILE A 250 13.07 -7.51 4.14
N LEU A 251 12.25 -8.32 4.81
CA LEU A 251 10.81 -8.06 4.95
C LEU A 251 10.55 -6.75 5.71
N ASP A 252 11.29 -6.48 6.78
CA ASP A 252 11.20 -5.21 7.50
C ASP A 252 11.64 -4.03 6.61
N GLY A 253 12.66 -4.21 5.78
CA GLY A 253 13.05 -3.22 4.79
C GLY A 253 11.96 -2.95 3.74
N THR A 254 11.21 -3.98 3.31
CA THR A 254 10.08 -3.77 2.39
C THR A 254 8.93 -3.00 3.04
N ARG A 255 8.67 -3.21 4.33
CA ARG A 255 7.71 -2.45 5.13
C ARG A 255 8.10 -0.98 5.29
N GLN A 256 9.40 -0.69 5.20
CA GLN A 256 9.94 0.68 5.15
C GLN A 256 9.87 1.31 3.75
N GLY A 257 9.38 0.61 2.75
CA GLY A 257 9.24 1.08 1.37
C GLY A 257 10.41 0.73 0.46
N HIS A 258 11.41 -0.01 0.94
CA HIS A 258 12.50 -0.50 0.09
C HIS A 258 12.04 -1.67 -0.78
N ARG A 259 12.72 -1.87 -1.91
CA ARG A 259 12.49 -3.01 -2.81
C ARG A 259 13.74 -3.86 -2.89
N PHE A 260 13.57 -5.16 -3.06
CA PHE A 260 14.65 -6.13 -3.08
C PHE A 260 14.52 -7.05 -4.29
N THR A 261 15.57 -7.13 -5.09
CA THR A 261 15.75 -8.19 -6.09
C THR A 261 16.79 -9.18 -5.57
N LEU A 262 16.39 -10.42 -5.33
CA LEU A 262 17.26 -11.46 -4.79
C LEU A 262 17.75 -12.35 -5.92
N LEU A 263 19.05 -12.35 -6.19
CA LEU A 263 19.70 -13.18 -7.19
C LEU A 263 20.10 -14.52 -6.58
N LEU A 264 19.36 -15.58 -6.94
CA LEU A 264 19.45 -16.89 -6.29
C LEU A 264 19.97 -17.97 -7.23
N HIS A 265 20.86 -18.81 -6.75
CA HIS A 265 21.21 -20.05 -7.44
C HIS A 265 20.03 -21.03 -7.44
N ARG A 266 20.02 -22.00 -8.37
CA ARG A 266 18.90 -22.92 -8.60
C ARG A 266 18.39 -23.60 -7.32
N HIS A 267 19.30 -24.09 -6.47
CA HIS A 267 18.93 -24.75 -5.21
C HIS A 267 18.31 -23.75 -4.23
N GLN A 268 18.91 -22.56 -4.06
CA GLN A 268 18.37 -21.49 -3.21
C GLN A 268 16.98 -21.05 -3.67
N TYR A 269 16.80 -20.85 -4.98
CA TYR A 269 15.50 -20.47 -5.53
C TYR A 269 14.41 -21.52 -5.26
N ALA A 270 14.74 -22.81 -5.37
CA ALA A 270 13.84 -23.90 -5.05
C ALA A 270 13.47 -23.90 -3.54
N ASP A 271 14.46 -23.71 -2.68
CA ASP A 271 14.27 -23.68 -1.22
C ASP A 271 13.42 -22.44 -0.80
N PHE A 272 13.71 -21.27 -1.37
CA PHE A 272 12.92 -20.04 -1.12
C PHE A 272 11.45 -20.24 -1.49
N ARG A 273 11.17 -20.87 -2.62
CA ARG A 273 9.81 -21.21 -3.02
C ARG A 273 9.15 -22.21 -2.10
N LYS A 274 9.89 -23.25 -1.69
CA LYS A 274 9.39 -24.28 -0.76
C LYS A 274 9.02 -23.70 0.60
N MET A 275 9.76 -22.69 1.06
CA MET A 275 9.47 -21.94 2.29
C MET A 275 8.36 -20.88 2.14
N GLY A 276 7.82 -20.68 0.94
CA GLY A 276 6.80 -19.68 0.69
C GLY A 276 7.31 -18.24 0.64
N TRP A 277 8.63 -18.01 0.61
CA TRP A 277 9.22 -16.69 0.66
C TRP A 277 9.00 -15.85 -0.61
N ASN A 278 8.60 -16.48 -1.71
CA ASN A 278 8.18 -15.80 -2.92
C ASN A 278 6.84 -15.05 -2.79
N GLY A 279 6.04 -15.37 -1.78
CA GLY A 279 4.72 -14.78 -1.54
C GLY A 279 4.66 -13.88 -0.31
N LEU A 280 5.79 -13.55 0.34
CA LEU A 280 5.79 -12.76 1.57
C LEU A 280 5.40 -11.32 1.35
N HIS A 281 6.00 -10.64 0.37
CA HIS A 281 5.81 -9.21 0.14
C HIS A 281 6.01 -8.85 -1.32
N THR A 282 5.19 -7.95 -1.85
CA THR A 282 5.27 -7.49 -3.26
C THR A 282 6.55 -6.73 -3.59
N GLY A 283 7.28 -6.25 -2.60
CA GLY A 283 8.58 -5.58 -2.73
C GLY A 283 9.77 -6.53 -2.88
N ILE A 284 9.56 -7.86 -2.84
CA ILE A 284 10.62 -8.86 -2.98
C ILE A 284 10.46 -9.58 -4.32
N ASP A 285 11.46 -9.46 -5.19
CA ASP A 285 11.55 -10.16 -6.47
C ASP A 285 12.64 -11.23 -6.42
N LEU A 286 12.27 -12.49 -6.68
CA LEU A 286 13.20 -13.63 -6.71
C LEU A 286 13.62 -13.93 -8.14
N GLN A 287 14.89 -13.77 -8.45
CA GLN A 287 15.45 -14.05 -9.75
C GLN A 287 16.41 -15.23 -9.72
N GLN A 288 16.01 -16.33 -10.37
CA GLN A 288 16.87 -17.48 -10.53
C GLN A 288 18.02 -17.21 -11.50
N LEU A 289 19.24 -17.57 -11.11
CA LEU A 289 20.45 -17.49 -11.93
C LEU A 289 20.59 -18.71 -12.85
N SER A 290 21.19 -18.49 -14.01
CA SER A 290 21.55 -19.57 -14.94
C SER A 290 22.49 -20.57 -14.28
N PRO A 291 22.23 -21.89 -14.35
CA PRO A 291 23.07 -22.90 -13.72
C PRO A 291 24.50 -22.98 -14.29
N LEU A 292 24.64 -22.77 -15.59
CA LEU A 292 25.91 -22.94 -16.30
C LEU A 292 26.72 -21.64 -16.40
N PHE A 293 26.07 -20.49 -16.49
CA PHE A 293 26.72 -19.19 -16.74
C PHE A 293 26.32 -18.13 -15.72
N SER A 294 26.33 -18.49 -14.43
CA SER A 294 25.84 -17.64 -13.35
C SER A 294 26.46 -16.23 -13.32
N LEU A 295 27.79 -16.12 -13.49
CA LEU A 295 28.50 -14.82 -13.48
C LEU A 295 28.08 -13.92 -14.65
N ARG A 296 27.93 -14.49 -15.85
CA ARG A 296 27.46 -13.74 -17.03
C ARG A 296 26.01 -13.29 -16.86
N ASP A 297 25.18 -14.17 -16.29
CA ASP A 297 23.77 -13.88 -16.03
C ASP A 297 23.60 -12.80 -14.96
N ILE A 298 24.39 -12.84 -13.88
CA ILE A 298 24.41 -11.79 -12.85
C ILE A 298 24.71 -10.43 -13.49
N LYS A 299 25.79 -10.33 -14.26
CA LYS A 299 26.19 -9.07 -14.93
C LYS A 299 25.07 -8.55 -15.84
N ARG A 300 24.44 -9.42 -16.61
CA ARG A 300 23.32 -9.07 -17.50
C ARG A 300 22.12 -8.54 -16.72
N LYS A 301 21.70 -9.24 -15.64
CA LYS A 301 20.57 -8.87 -14.81
C LYS A 301 20.80 -7.54 -14.09
N ILE A 302 22.00 -7.33 -13.55
CA ILE A 302 22.35 -6.06 -12.90
C ILE A 302 22.36 -4.93 -13.92
N ALA A 303 22.95 -5.10 -15.09
CA ALA A 303 22.95 -4.07 -16.13
C ALA A 303 21.51 -3.71 -16.57
N ALA A 304 20.63 -4.70 -16.71
CA ALA A 304 19.22 -4.48 -17.00
C ALA A 304 18.50 -3.72 -15.88
N LEU A 305 18.77 -4.05 -14.62
CA LEU A 305 18.20 -3.32 -13.48
C LEU A 305 18.73 -1.88 -13.40
N GLN A 306 20.03 -1.68 -13.57
CA GLN A 306 20.66 -0.35 -13.52
C GLN A 306 20.21 0.57 -14.66
N SER A 307 19.86 0.02 -15.83
CA SER A 307 19.33 0.82 -16.94
C SER A 307 17.96 1.45 -16.62
N VAL A 308 17.19 0.83 -15.74
CA VAL A 308 15.86 1.31 -15.31
C VAL A 308 15.91 2.01 -13.95
N LEU A 309 16.84 1.62 -13.10
CA LEU A 309 17.00 2.06 -11.71
C LEU A 309 18.43 2.54 -11.48
N PRO A 310 18.74 3.81 -11.82
CA PRO A 310 20.10 4.35 -11.67
C PRO A 310 20.65 4.28 -10.24
N ASP A 311 19.77 4.40 -9.25
CA ASP A 311 20.12 4.39 -7.81
C ASP A 311 20.09 2.98 -7.19
N LEU A 312 20.19 1.91 -8.02
CA LEU A 312 20.23 0.53 -7.55
C LEU A 312 21.46 0.29 -6.66
N VAL A 313 21.22 -0.22 -5.46
CA VAL A 313 22.27 -0.57 -4.50
C VAL A 313 22.58 -2.05 -4.60
N ALA A 314 23.82 -2.39 -4.98
CA ALA A 314 24.30 -3.76 -4.99
C ALA A 314 24.66 -4.21 -3.56
N VAL A 315 24.24 -5.42 -3.18
CA VAL A 315 24.48 -5.99 -1.85
C VAL A 315 25.09 -7.37 -1.99
N ARG A 316 26.27 -7.58 -1.38
CA ARG A 316 26.90 -8.89 -1.29
C ARG A 316 26.41 -9.67 -0.08
N GLY A 317 25.96 -10.91 -0.29
CA GLY A 317 25.58 -11.83 0.77
C GLY A 317 26.76 -12.32 1.62
N GLY A 318 26.45 -12.97 2.74
CA GLY A 318 27.44 -13.31 3.78
C GLY A 318 28.59 -14.20 3.35
N SER A 319 28.39 -15.12 2.38
CA SER A 319 29.44 -16.03 1.89
C SER A 319 30.28 -15.46 0.73
N CYS A 320 30.09 -14.19 0.38
CA CYS A 320 30.77 -13.56 -0.75
C CYS A 320 31.72 -12.47 -0.31
N ASP A 321 33.02 -12.58 -0.67
CA ASP A 321 34.01 -11.53 -0.44
C ASP A 321 33.83 -10.35 -1.40
N THR A 322 33.36 -10.62 -2.62
CA THR A 322 33.16 -9.59 -3.65
C THR A 322 31.80 -9.77 -4.35
N PHE A 323 31.24 -8.64 -4.80
CA PHE A 323 30.02 -8.67 -5.61
C PHE A 323 30.35 -9.06 -7.06
N PRO A 324 29.76 -10.14 -7.63
CA PRO A 324 30.19 -10.66 -8.94
C PRO A 324 29.89 -9.75 -10.12
N GLY A 325 29.01 -8.75 -9.93
CA GLY A 325 28.67 -7.75 -10.94
C GLY A 325 29.75 -6.70 -11.17
N GLY A 326 30.68 -6.55 -10.21
CA GLY A 326 31.61 -5.43 -10.14
C GLY A 326 30.94 -4.15 -9.64
N GLY A 327 31.70 -3.09 -9.45
CA GLY A 327 31.22 -1.79 -8.95
C GLY A 327 31.13 -1.70 -7.44
N ALA A 328 30.63 -0.54 -6.96
CA ALA A 328 30.41 -0.31 -5.54
C ALA A 328 29.28 -1.20 -5.01
N CYS A 329 29.51 -1.82 -3.88
CA CYS A 329 28.51 -2.63 -3.19
C CYS A 329 28.64 -2.46 -1.68
N ILE A 330 27.53 -2.68 -0.97
CA ILE A 330 27.54 -2.77 0.49
C ILE A 330 27.48 -4.25 0.93
N SER A 331 27.91 -4.52 2.14
CA SER A 331 27.74 -5.85 2.73
C SER A 331 26.29 -6.07 3.20
N LEU A 332 25.92 -7.33 3.41
CA LEU A 332 24.64 -7.67 4.00
C LEU A 332 24.50 -7.07 5.41
N ASP A 333 25.57 -7.10 6.22
CA ASP A 333 25.54 -6.56 7.57
C ASP A 333 25.33 -5.03 7.59
N GLU A 334 25.94 -4.29 6.65
CA GLU A 334 25.68 -2.85 6.49
C GLU A 334 24.23 -2.58 6.10
N LEU A 335 23.66 -3.39 5.19
CA LEU A 335 22.24 -3.30 4.85
C LEU A 335 21.35 -3.56 6.07
N LEU A 336 21.58 -4.66 6.79
CA LEU A 336 20.79 -5.02 7.96
C LEU A 336 20.90 -3.96 9.05
N GLY A 337 22.09 -3.44 9.30
CA GLY A 337 22.31 -2.33 10.23
C GLY A 337 21.52 -1.08 9.84
N SER A 338 21.47 -0.73 8.56
CA SER A 338 20.71 0.43 8.08
C SER A 338 19.20 0.27 8.26
N ILE A 339 18.65 -0.93 8.01
CA ILE A 339 17.23 -1.23 8.19
C ILE A 339 16.85 -1.14 9.68
N HIS A 340 17.66 -1.72 10.57
CA HIS A 340 17.42 -1.69 12.01
C HIS A 340 17.51 -0.26 12.60
N ALA A 341 18.48 0.54 12.19
CA ALA A 341 18.63 1.91 12.65
C ALA A 341 17.39 2.76 12.35
N HIS A 342 16.78 2.59 11.19
CA HIS A 342 15.55 3.26 10.83
C HIS A 342 14.33 2.79 11.65
N THR A 343 14.28 1.51 12.03
CA THR A 343 13.19 0.99 12.87
C THR A 343 13.24 1.57 14.28
N THR A 344 14.42 1.72 14.87
CA THR A 344 14.62 2.22 16.23
C THR A 344 14.35 3.72 16.33
N SER A 345 14.81 4.52 15.36
CA SER A 345 14.60 5.97 15.32
C SER A 345 13.11 6.35 15.26
N VAL A 346 12.29 5.56 14.56
CA VAL A 346 10.84 5.78 14.47
C VAL A 346 10.14 5.53 15.80
N ALA A 347 10.53 4.48 16.52
CA ALA A 347 9.97 4.16 17.84
C ALA A 347 10.29 5.24 18.89
N GLU A 348 11.42 5.91 18.77
CA GLU A 348 11.83 7.00 19.68
C GLU A 348 11.09 8.31 19.39
N HIS A 349 10.97 8.72 18.13
CA HIS A 349 10.23 9.94 17.75
C HIS A 349 8.73 9.86 18.11
N HIS A 350 8.15 8.66 18.14
CA HIS A 350 6.74 8.49 18.54
C HIS A 350 6.54 8.57 20.06
N LYS A 351 7.52 8.17 20.86
CA LYS A 351 7.46 8.33 22.32
C LYS A 351 7.55 9.81 22.72
N GLU A 352 8.34 10.60 22.00
CA GLU A 352 8.45 12.06 22.25
C GLU A 352 7.20 12.84 21.79
N ALA A 353 6.49 12.37 20.77
CA ALA A 353 5.25 13.01 20.30
C ALA A 353 4.01 12.69 21.16
N LEU A 354 4.09 11.69 22.04
CA LEU A 354 3.03 11.28 22.98
C LEU A 354 3.30 11.72 24.44
N SER A 355 4.45 12.30 24.71
CA SER A 355 4.83 12.91 25.99
C SER A 355 4.64 14.42 25.95
#